data_34a55e07f4427fcada26e8bf890bd24c
#
_entry.id   34a55e07f4427fcada26e8bf890bd24c
#
_cell.length_a   1.000
_cell.length_b   1.000
_cell.length_c   1.000
_cell.angle_alpha   90.00
_cell.angle_beta   90.00
_cell.angle_gamma   90.00
#
_symmetry.space_group_name_H-M   'P 1'
#
loop_
_entity.id
_entity.type
_entity.pdbx_description
1 polymer ?
#
loop_
_entity_poly.entity_id
_entity_poly.type
_entity_poly.pdbx_seq_one_letter_code
_entity_poly.pdbx_strand_id
1 'polypeptide(L)'
;ALLLFALFMLAVNLIIPAHFVREAKKALISEAQYQNRTIPYTDDGSFFDDEWNDAEEHFLTPSIVFLELDNANQSSGWNRDAYRLEKKLLEYYTGRDLLLNQCYTFKTDRHHLIFMSVQEEQDDWETPYAYIMYIDIGPITRYIVTLNWAFFAVLLAISSVMCLLGFRFGRDIEKEAERQQTFFQNASHELKTPLMAIQGYAEGIQAGVMDAGGAADVILEESD
;
A
#
# COMPACT_ATOMS: atom_id res chain seq x y z
N ALA A 1 -14.22 -3.49 -4.27
CA ALA A 1 -13.11 -2.52 -4.29
C ALA A 1 -12.46 -2.37 -2.90
N LEU A 2 -13.18 -1.98 -1.84
CA LEU A 2 -12.63 -1.78 -0.49
C LEU A 2 -11.98 -3.04 0.10
N LEU A 3 -12.60 -4.21 -0.09
CA LEU A 3 -12.06 -5.48 0.42
C LEU A 3 -10.76 -5.87 -0.30
N LEU A 4 -10.69 -5.69 -1.61
CA LEU A 4 -9.46 -5.92 -2.38
C LEU A 4 -8.34 -4.98 -1.96
N PHE A 5 -8.67 -3.71 -1.69
CA PHE A 5 -7.70 -2.75 -1.20
C PHE A 5 -7.20 -3.09 0.21
N ALA A 6 -8.09 -3.48 1.11
CA ALA A 6 -7.70 -3.92 2.45
C ALA A 6 -6.79 -5.15 2.39
N LEU A 7 -7.08 -6.11 1.51
CA LEU A 7 -6.25 -7.28 1.28
C LEU A 7 -4.87 -6.91 0.71
N PHE A 8 -4.83 -5.98 -0.25
CA PHE A 8 -3.59 -5.45 -0.81
C PHE A 8 -2.74 -4.77 0.26
N MET A 9 -3.33 -3.89 1.07
CA MET A 9 -2.64 -3.22 2.18
C MET A 9 -2.12 -4.20 3.22
N LEU A 10 -2.90 -5.24 3.55
CA LEU A 10 -2.46 -6.29 4.44
C LEU A 10 -1.25 -7.04 3.87
N ALA A 11 -1.29 -7.41 2.59
CA ALA A 11 -0.20 -8.09 1.91
C ALA A 11 1.08 -7.23 1.88
N VAL A 12 0.97 -5.95 1.53
CA VAL A 12 2.11 -5.01 1.54
C VAL A 12 2.75 -4.91 2.92
N ASN A 13 1.92 -4.78 3.97
CA ASN A 13 2.41 -4.64 5.35
C ASN A 13 3.03 -5.92 5.93
N LEU A 14 2.67 -7.08 5.42
CA LEU A 14 3.25 -8.36 5.87
C LEU A 14 4.46 -8.77 5.03
N ILE A 15 4.34 -8.66 3.70
CA ILE A 15 5.34 -9.21 2.78
C ILE A 15 6.60 -8.34 2.75
N ILE A 16 6.43 -7.02 2.64
CA ILE A 16 7.57 -6.11 2.47
C ILE A 16 8.49 -6.12 3.70
N PRO A 17 8.02 -5.93 4.95
CA PRO A 17 8.91 -6.01 6.10
C PRO A 17 9.57 -7.39 6.27
N ALA A 18 8.84 -8.47 6.01
CA ALA A 18 9.38 -9.82 6.09
C ALA A 18 10.49 -10.05 5.06
N HIS A 19 10.33 -9.50 3.84
CA HIS A 19 11.36 -9.54 2.80
C HIS A 19 12.63 -8.82 3.26
N PHE A 20 12.51 -7.57 3.75
CA PHE A 20 13.68 -6.80 4.21
C PHE A 20 14.40 -7.45 5.40
N VAL A 21 13.65 -8.02 6.36
CA VAL A 21 14.25 -8.81 7.45
C VAL A 21 15.06 -9.99 6.91
N ARG A 22 14.52 -10.68 5.90
CA ARG A 22 15.21 -11.85 5.29
C ARG A 22 16.47 -11.41 4.56
N GLU A 23 16.41 -10.35 3.76
CA GLU A 23 17.55 -9.82 3.02
C GLU A 23 18.64 -9.29 3.98
N ALA A 24 18.26 -8.55 5.03
CA ALA A 24 19.19 -8.09 6.04
C ALA A 24 19.92 -9.25 6.74
N LYS A 25 19.21 -10.34 7.06
CA LYS A 25 19.84 -11.55 7.63
C LYS A 25 20.81 -12.21 6.65
N LYS A 26 20.43 -12.32 5.37
CA LYS A 26 21.32 -12.87 4.35
C LYS A 26 22.57 -12.02 4.18
N ALA A 27 22.43 -10.68 4.13
CA ALA A 27 23.54 -9.76 4.00
C ALA A 27 24.52 -9.91 5.17
N LEU A 28 24.03 -9.97 6.42
CA LEU A 28 24.88 -10.19 7.61
C LEU A 28 25.61 -11.53 7.56
N ILE A 29 24.93 -12.61 7.16
CA ILE A 29 25.55 -13.95 7.06
C ILE A 29 26.60 -13.97 5.94
N SER A 30 26.30 -13.35 4.80
CA SER A 30 27.23 -13.26 3.69
C SER A 30 28.49 -12.49 4.06
N GLU A 31 28.33 -11.36 4.74
CA GLU A 31 29.45 -10.54 5.22
C GLU A 31 30.31 -11.28 6.24
N ALA A 32 29.68 -11.95 7.22
CA ALA A 32 30.41 -12.77 8.19
C ALA A 32 31.19 -13.92 7.53
N GLN A 33 30.64 -14.53 6.48
CA GLN A 33 31.34 -15.56 5.72
C GLN A 33 32.50 -15.01 4.91
N TYR A 34 32.36 -13.78 4.37
CA TYR A 34 33.41 -13.13 3.62
C TYR A 34 34.60 -12.78 4.55
N GLN A 35 34.35 -12.21 5.71
CA GLN A 35 35.41 -11.85 6.66
C GLN A 35 36.08 -13.08 7.29
N ASN A 36 35.36 -14.19 7.48
CA ASN A 36 35.92 -15.45 8.00
C ASN A 36 36.71 -16.25 6.92
N ARG A 37 36.67 -15.83 5.65
CA ARG A 37 37.60 -16.32 4.65
C ARG A 37 38.91 -15.52 4.82
N THR A 38 39.84 -16.08 5.55
CA THR A 38 41.22 -15.62 5.61
C THR A 38 41.69 -15.35 4.16
N ILE A 39 41.86 -14.09 3.80
CA ILE A 39 42.48 -13.73 2.54
C ILE A 39 43.92 -14.23 2.69
N PRO A 40 44.41 -15.21 1.90
CA PRO A 40 45.79 -15.62 1.97
C PRO A 40 46.59 -14.38 1.62
N TYR A 41 47.32 -13.84 2.58
CA TYR A 41 48.28 -12.76 2.38
C TYR A 41 49.33 -13.29 1.39
N THR A 42 49.26 -12.87 0.16
CA THR A 42 50.30 -13.12 -0.79
C THR A 42 51.45 -12.17 -0.48
N ASP A 43 52.63 -12.72 -0.19
CA ASP A 43 53.86 -12.07 0.26
C ASP A 43 54.45 -11.02 -0.72
N ASP A 44 53.73 -10.68 -1.79
CA ASP A 44 54.20 -9.75 -2.82
C ASP A 44 53.56 -8.35 -2.74
N GLY A 45 52.75 -8.07 -1.78
CA GLY A 45 52.16 -6.72 -1.53
C GLY A 45 51.24 -6.22 -2.65
N SER A 46 50.82 -7.07 -3.58
CA SER A 46 49.85 -6.70 -4.59
C SER A 46 48.42 -6.86 -4.02
N PHE A 47 47.80 -5.74 -3.74
CA PHE A 47 46.35 -5.67 -3.53
C PHE A 47 45.70 -6.04 -4.86
N PHE A 48 45.00 -7.16 -4.93
CA PHE A 48 44.15 -7.46 -6.07
C PHE A 48 42.94 -6.53 -6.03
N ASP A 49 43.04 -5.46 -6.80
CA ASP A 49 42.04 -4.39 -6.98
C ASP A 49 40.91 -4.80 -7.96
N ASP A 50 40.89 -6.07 -8.40
CA ASP A 50 40.05 -6.50 -9.53
C ASP A 50 38.70 -7.15 -9.14
N GLU A 51 38.44 -7.38 -7.86
CA GLU A 51 37.16 -8.02 -7.43
C GLU A 51 36.14 -7.08 -6.82
N TRP A 52 36.39 -5.77 -6.79
CA TRP A 52 35.43 -4.77 -6.28
C TRP A 52 34.36 -4.37 -7.30
N ASN A 53 34.39 -4.88 -8.52
CA ASN A 53 33.49 -4.49 -9.61
C ASN A 53 32.18 -5.29 -9.68
N ASP A 54 32.01 -6.36 -8.90
CA ASP A 54 30.80 -7.19 -8.86
C ASP A 54 29.97 -7.02 -7.57
N ALA A 55 30.28 -6.01 -6.73
CA ALA A 55 29.30 -5.53 -5.78
C ALA A 55 28.20 -4.86 -6.61
N GLU A 56 27.24 -5.65 -7.11
CA GLU A 56 25.95 -5.12 -7.53
C GLU A 56 25.54 -4.11 -6.44
N GLU A 57 25.53 -2.83 -6.82
CA GLU A 57 24.99 -1.76 -5.98
C GLU A 57 23.56 -2.17 -5.63
N HIS A 58 23.41 -2.88 -4.53
CA HIS A 58 22.10 -3.13 -3.93
C HIS A 58 21.55 -1.81 -3.43
N PHE A 59 20.98 -1.06 -4.34
CA PHE A 59 20.43 0.29 -4.17
C PHE A 59 19.41 0.41 -3.02
N LEU A 60 19.09 -0.70 -2.36
CA LEU A 60 18.08 -0.79 -1.29
C LEU A 60 18.55 -1.54 -0.04
N THR A 61 19.79 -2.02 0.03
CA THR A 61 20.31 -2.64 1.25
C THR A 61 20.83 -1.57 2.19
N PRO A 62 20.28 -1.43 3.40
CA PRO A 62 20.87 -0.57 4.41
C PRO A 62 22.30 -1.02 4.68
N SER A 63 23.22 -0.07 4.78
CA SER A 63 24.63 -0.34 5.03
C SER A 63 24.83 -1.12 6.31
N ILE A 64 25.71 -2.11 6.29
CA ILE A 64 26.15 -2.85 7.46
C ILE A 64 27.03 -1.91 8.29
N VAL A 65 26.78 -1.83 9.57
CA VAL A 65 27.58 -1.05 10.53
C VAL A 65 28.26 -2.03 11.46
N PHE A 66 29.55 -1.80 11.70
CA PHE A 66 30.38 -2.60 12.59
C PHE A 66 30.58 -1.89 13.92
N LEU A 67 30.40 -2.59 15.02
CA LEU A 67 30.58 -2.11 16.39
C LEU A 67 31.56 -3.02 17.12
N GLU A 68 32.72 -2.46 17.46
CA GLU A 68 33.74 -3.16 18.25
C GLU A 68 33.29 -3.34 19.69
N LEU A 69 33.40 -4.56 20.22
CA LEU A 69 33.03 -4.87 21.60
C LEU A 69 34.04 -4.37 22.60
N ASP A 70 35.32 -4.31 22.23
CA ASP A 70 36.43 -3.96 23.14
C ASP A 70 36.63 -2.45 23.33
N ASN A 71 36.16 -1.64 22.39
CA ASN A 71 36.26 -0.17 22.35
C ASN A 71 34.91 0.53 22.58
N ALA A 72 34.08 0.03 23.46
CA ALA A 72 32.74 0.56 23.74
C ALA A 72 32.71 2.07 24.09
N ASN A 73 33.87 2.69 24.36
CA ASN A 73 34.04 4.12 24.59
C ASN A 73 34.45 4.92 23.35
N GLN A 74 34.81 4.27 22.24
CA GLN A 74 35.13 4.90 20.97
C GLN A 74 34.11 4.50 19.92
N SER A 75 32.81 4.87 20.11
CA SER A 75 31.88 4.77 19.03
C SER A 75 32.33 5.72 17.92
N SER A 76 32.50 5.20 16.71
CA SER A 76 32.84 5.95 15.50
C SER A 76 31.71 6.92 15.05
N GLY A 77 30.66 7.03 15.85
CA GLY A 77 29.48 7.80 15.55
C GLY A 77 29.70 9.30 15.67
N TRP A 78 29.90 9.96 14.55
CA TRP A 78 29.86 11.43 14.39
C TRP A 78 28.47 12.00 14.76
N ASN A 79 27.49 11.12 15.04
CA ASN A 79 26.12 11.47 15.36
C ASN A 79 25.72 10.96 16.76
N ARG A 80 25.25 11.87 17.61
CA ARG A 80 24.80 11.59 18.99
C ARG A 80 23.69 10.52 19.06
N ASP A 81 22.87 10.41 18.01
CA ASP A 81 21.79 9.42 17.96
C ASP A 81 22.33 8.01 17.64
N ALA A 82 23.35 7.89 16.78
CA ALA A 82 24.05 6.64 16.54
C ALA A 82 24.73 6.12 17.80
N TYR A 83 25.44 6.99 18.51
CA TYR A 83 26.06 6.64 19.80
C TYR A 83 25.07 6.08 20.83
N ARG A 84 23.91 6.72 20.98
CA ARG A 84 22.87 6.24 21.90
C ARG A 84 22.28 4.89 21.48
N LEU A 85 22.17 4.66 20.18
CA LEU A 85 21.67 3.40 19.62
C LEU A 85 22.65 2.27 19.89
N GLU A 86 23.93 2.49 19.57
CA GLU A 86 25.03 1.55 19.78
C GLU A 86 25.17 1.18 21.24
N LYS A 87 25.12 2.17 22.14
CA LYS A 87 25.14 1.93 23.59
C LYS A 87 23.99 1.02 24.05
N LYS A 88 22.78 1.27 23.58
CA LYS A 88 21.62 0.43 23.89
C LYS A 88 21.74 -0.98 23.33
N LEU A 89 22.29 -1.11 22.12
CA LEU A 89 22.55 -2.40 21.49
C LEU A 89 23.58 -3.20 22.31
N LEU A 90 24.63 -2.53 22.78
CA LEU A 90 25.67 -3.15 23.60
C LEU A 90 25.12 -3.58 24.99
N GLU A 91 24.33 -2.73 25.65
CA GLU A 91 23.65 -3.07 26.90
C GLU A 91 22.71 -4.28 26.70
N TYR A 92 22.02 -4.35 25.55
CA TYR A 92 21.16 -5.48 25.21
C TYR A 92 21.96 -6.77 24.99
N TYR A 93 23.13 -6.67 24.34
CA TYR A 93 24.01 -7.79 24.04
C TYR A 93 24.66 -8.33 25.32
N THR A 94 25.28 -7.46 26.14
CA THR A 94 25.98 -7.84 27.37
C THR A 94 25.05 -8.38 28.47
N GLY A 95 23.77 -7.99 28.43
CA GLY A 95 22.77 -8.50 29.38
C GLY A 95 22.19 -9.88 29.05
N ARG A 96 22.64 -10.54 27.95
CA ARG A 96 22.11 -11.81 27.49
C ARG A 96 23.21 -12.73 26.98
N ASP A 97 23.05 -14.02 27.24
CA ASP A 97 23.89 -15.08 26.66
C ASP A 97 23.47 -15.30 25.20
N LEU A 98 23.99 -14.49 24.27
CA LEU A 98 23.72 -14.62 22.85
C LEU A 98 24.80 -15.47 22.19
N LEU A 99 24.38 -16.37 21.31
CA LEU A 99 25.29 -17.23 20.58
C LEU A 99 25.97 -16.46 19.44
N LEU A 100 27.25 -16.73 19.21
CA LEU A 100 28.01 -16.18 18.10
C LEU A 100 27.43 -16.68 16.76
N ASN A 101 27.62 -15.89 15.71
CA ASN A 101 27.22 -16.21 14.33
C ASN A 101 25.70 -16.46 14.16
N GLN A 102 24.87 -15.93 15.05
CA GLN A 102 23.42 -15.97 14.92
C GLN A 102 22.84 -14.58 14.79
N CYS A 103 21.81 -14.47 13.93
CA CYS A 103 21.10 -13.21 13.71
C CYS A 103 20.01 -13.01 14.77
N TYR A 104 20.08 -11.88 15.44
CA TYR A 104 19.11 -11.42 16.44
C TYR A 104 18.41 -10.16 15.98
N THR A 105 17.29 -9.85 16.63
CA THR A 105 16.52 -8.65 16.35
C THR A 105 16.44 -7.79 17.61
N PHE A 106 16.76 -6.51 17.47
CA PHE A 106 16.63 -5.51 18.52
C PHE A 106 15.75 -4.37 18.04
N LYS A 107 14.65 -4.12 18.73
CA LYS A 107 13.66 -3.10 18.36
C LYS A 107 13.56 -2.03 19.43
N THR A 108 13.61 -0.77 18.97
CA THR A 108 13.33 0.42 19.76
C THR A 108 12.22 1.23 19.10
N ASP A 109 11.77 2.33 19.69
CA ASP A 109 10.70 3.18 19.13
C ASP A 109 11.02 3.70 17.72
N ARG A 110 12.31 3.92 17.41
CA ARG A 110 12.76 4.54 16.15
C ARG A 110 13.57 3.62 15.26
N HIS A 111 14.17 2.57 15.82
CA HIS A 111 15.11 1.70 15.12
C HIS A 111 14.67 0.25 15.23
N HIS A 112 14.89 -0.48 14.15
CA HIS A 112 14.65 -1.90 14.07
C HIS A 112 15.92 -2.55 13.53
N LEU A 113 16.79 -2.99 14.46
CA LEU A 113 18.08 -3.54 14.13
C LEU A 113 18.00 -5.06 13.97
N ILE A 114 18.66 -5.55 12.95
CA ILE A 114 19.04 -6.95 12.84
C ILE A 114 20.54 -6.98 13.02
N PHE A 115 21.02 -7.76 13.98
CA PHE A 115 22.41 -7.79 14.33
C PHE A 115 22.91 -9.23 14.52
N MET A 116 24.21 -9.38 14.40
CA MET A 116 24.94 -10.62 14.64
C MET A 116 26.28 -10.30 15.28
N SER A 117 26.68 -11.07 16.27
CA SER A 117 28.02 -11.01 16.84
C SER A 117 28.92 -12.02 16.15
N VAL A 118 30.09 -11.55 15.76
CA VAL A 118 31.11 -12.35 15.09
C VAL A 118 32.39 -12.26 15.88
N GLN A 119 33.10 -13.37 15.97
CA GLN A 119 34.41 -13.43 16.57
C GLN A 119 35.41 -13.81 15.50
N GLU A 120 36.44 -13.01 15.33
CA GLU A 120 37.52 -13.23 14.38
C GLU A 120 38.71 -13.87 15.12
N GLU A 121 39.16 -15.01 14.64
CA GLU A 121 40.41 -15.62 15.08
C GLU A 121 41.55 -14.99 14.28
N GLN A 122 42.26 -14.07 14.91
CA GLN A 122 43.44 -13.44 14.31
C GLN A 122 44.67 -14.21 14.73
N ASP A 123 45.44 -14.76 13.78
CA ASP A 123 46.57 -15.65 14.03
C ASP A 123 47.74 -15.05 14.88
N ASP A 124 47.80 -13.72 14.99
CA ASP A 124 48.94 -13.01 15.62
C ASP A 124 48.63 -12.36 17.01
N TRP A 125 47.37 -12.44 17.52
CA TRP A 125 47.01 -11.79 18.79
C TRP A 125 46.44 -12.82 19.78
N GLU A 126 46.90 -12.73 21.05
CA GLU A 126 46.48 -13.65 22.12
C GLU A 126 44.99 -13.56 22.51
N THR A 127 44.28 -12.54 22.04
CA THR A 127 42.84 -12.36 22.35
C THR A 127 42.01 -12.28 21.08
N PRO A 128 41.00 -13.14 20.95
CA PRO A 128 40.09 -13.09 19.79
C PRO A 128 39.32 -11.77 19.78
N TYR A 129 39.27 -11.13 18.60
CA TYR A 129 38.58 -9.88 18.41
C TYR A 129 37.10 -10.16 18.15
N ALA A 130 36.22 -9.57 18.94
CA ALA A 130 34.78 -9.75 18.80
C ALA A 130 34.09 -8.42 18.43
N TYR A 131 33.21 -8.45 17.47
CA TYR A 131 32.45 -7.29 17.01
C TYR A 131 30.98 -7.64 16.72
N ILE A 132 30.13 -6.63 16.71
CA ILE A 132 28.73 -6.74 16.33
C ILE A 132 28.53 -6.08 14.96
N MET A 133 27.98 -6.82 14.02
CA MET A 133 27.46 -6.27 12.77
C MET A 133 25.97 -6.02 12.92
N TYR A 134 25.48 -4.87 12.48
CA TYR A 134 24.05 -4.59 12.49
C TYR A 134 23.58 -3.83 11.26
N ILE A 135 22.31 -4.02 10.93
CA ILE A 135 21.57 -3.32 9.88
C ILE A 135 20.33 -2.71 10.50
N ASP A 136 20.09 -1.41 10.27
CA ASP A 136 18.86 -0.74 10.71
C ASP A 136 17.81 -0.72 9.59
N ILE A 137 16.77 -1.52 9.74
CA ILE A 137 15.60 -1.53 8.85
C ILE A 137 14.46 -0.61 9.33
N GLY A 138 14.69 0.16 10.41
CA GLY A 138 13.72 1.11 10.96
C GLY A 138 13.27 2.19 9.95
N PRO A 139 14.15 2.81 9.17
CA PRO A 139 13.77 3.75 8.12
C PRO A 139 12.78 3.15 7.12
N ILE A 140 13.02 1.92 6.67
CA ILE A 140 12.17 1.21 5.69
C ILE A 140 10.76 1.01 6.25
N THR A 141 10.65 0.56 7.50
CA THR A 141 9.35 0.35 8.15
C THR A 141 8.57 1.66 8.29
N ARG A 142 9.24 2.77 8.56
CA ARG A 142 8.61 4.10 8.60
C ARG A 142 8.11 4.57 7.23
N TYR A 143 8.88 4.32 6.16
CA TYR A 143 8.44 4.61 4.80
C TYR A 143 7.17 3.84 4.44
N ILE A 144 7.08 2.56 4.80
CA ILE A 144 5.89 1.75 4.56
C ILE A 144 4.67 2.34 5.26
N VAL A 145 4.80 2.76 6.53
CA VAL A 145 3.73 3.41 7.27
C VAL A 145 3.30 4.72 6.60
N THR A 146 4.26 5.55 6.18
CA THR A 146 3.98 6.82 5.49
C THR A 146 3.26 6.59 4.16
N LEU A 147 3.70 5.61 3.37
CA LEU A 147 3.03 5.22 2.12
C LEU A 147 1.60 4.74 2.37
N ASN A 148 1.36 3.95 3.41
CA ASN A 148 0.02 3.50 3.78
C ASN A 148 -0.92 4.68 4.07
N TRP A 149 -0.46 5.67 4.83
CA TRP A 149 -1.23 6.88 5.10
C TRP A 149 -1.50 7.69 3.83
N ALA A 150 -0.52 7.81 2.94
CA ALA A 150 -0.69 8.48 1.65
C ALA A 150 -1.74 7.76 0.78
N PHE A 151 -1.65 6.44 0.66
CA PHE A 151 -2.67 5.65 -0.06
C PHE A 151 -4.06 5.79 0.55
N PHE A 152 -4.16 5.77 1.87
CA PHE A 152 -5.43 5.97 2.56
C PHE A 152 -6.04 7.35 2.27
N ALA A 153 -5.23 8.40 2.30
CA ALA A 153 -5.67 9.76 1.96
C ALA A 153 -6.17 9.87 0.51
N VAL A 154 -5.45 9.28 -0.45
CA VAL A 154 -5.86 9.24 -1.86
C VAL A 154 -7.18 8.51 -2.04
N LEU A 155 -7.36 7.36 -1.36
CA LEU A 155 -8.63 6.62 -1.40
C LEU A 155 -9.79 7.41 -0.84
N LEU A 156 -9.58 8.09 0.29
CA LEU A 156 -10.61 8.95 0.88
C LEU A 156 -11.01 10.06 -0.10
N ALA A 157 -10.04 10.68 -0.76
CA ALA A 157 -10.30 11.72 -1.75
C ALA A 157 -11.13 11.19 -2.94
N ILE A 158 -10.71 10.06 -3.53
CA ILE A 158 -11.44 9.43 -4.65
C ILE A 158 -12.84 9.01 -4.21
N SER A 159 -12.98 8.38 -3.04
CA SER A 159 -14.27 7.95 -2.51
C SER A 159 -15.21 9.12 -2.26
N SER A 160 -14.69 10.25 -1.75
CA SER A 160 -15.45 11.48 -1.54
C SER A 160 -15.99 12.04 -2.87
N VAL A 161 -15.13 12.12 -3.89
CA VAL A 161 -15.53 12.60 -5.23
C VAL A 161 -16.60 11.68 -5.83
N MET A 162 -16.41 10.36 -5.75
CA MET A 162 -17.39 9.39 -6.27
C MET A 162 -18.72 9.45 -5.54
N CYS A 163 -18.71 9.68 -4.21
CA CYS A 163 -19.91 9.87 -3.43
C CYS A 163 -20.68 11.13 -3.85
N LEU A 164 -19.99 12.25 -4.04
CA LEU A 164 -20.59 13.51 -4.51
C LEU A 164 -21.19 13.37 -5.91
N LEU A 165 -20.47 12.72 -6.83
CA LEU A 165 -20.99 12.45 -8.18
C LEU A 165 -22.20 11.53 -8.13
N GLY A 166 -22.13 10.43 -7.35
CA GLY A 166 -23.25 9.50 -7.20
C GLY A 166 -24.49 10.17 -6.64
N PHE A 167 -24.34 11.05 -5.66
CA PHE A 167 -25.45 11.83 -5.10
C PHE A 167 -26.06 12.79 -6.13
N ARG A 168 -25.21 13.42 -6.95
CA ARG A 168 -25.68 14.33 -8.01
C ARG A 168 -26.44 13.55 -9.10
N PHE A 169 -25.86 12.46 -9.60
CA PHE A 169 -26.53 11.60 -10.60
C PHE A 169 -27.84 11.00 -10.08
N GLY A 170 -27.87 10.55 -8.81
CA GLY A 170 -29.08 10.03 -8.20
C GLY A 170 -30.23 11.05 -8.21
N ARG A 171 -29.94 12.30 -7.86
CA ARG A 171 -30.93 13.38 -7.91
C ARG A 171 -31.40 13.74 -9.33
N ASP A 172 -30.52 13.67 -10.31
CA ASP A 172 -30.87 13.96 -11.69
C ASP A 172 -31.75 12.85 -12.28
N ILE A 173 -31.46 11.57 -11.95
CA ILE A 173 -32.31 10.42 -12.33
C ILE A 173 -33.69 10.52 -11.67
N GLU A 174 -33.79 10.88 -10.40
CA GLU A 174 -35.03 11.04 -9.69
C GLU A 174 -35.92 12.11 -10.34
N LYS A 175 -35.35 13.28 -10.65
CA LYS A 175 -36.07 14.34 -11.36
C LYS A 175 -36.55 13.93 -12.73
N GLU A 176 -35.76 13.16 -13.49
CA GLU A 176 -36.14 12.67 -14.80
C GLU A 176 -37.29 11.64 -14.71
N ALA A 177 -37.24 10.76 -13.70
CA ALA A 177 -38.32 9.82 -13.44
C ALA A 177 -39.64 10.54 -13.07
N GLU A 178 -39.58 11.60 -12.25
CA GLU A 178 -40.75 12.44 -11.93
C GLU A 178 -41.32 13.14 -13.17
N ARG A 179 -40.46 13.66 -14.04
CA ARG A 179 -40.87 14.29 -15.31
C ARG A 179 -41.58 13.28 -16.23
N GLN A 180 -41.02 12.08 -16.37
CA GLN A 180 -41.64 11.02 -17.16
C GLN A 180 -42.98 10.61 -16.58
N GLN A 181 -43.10 10.45 -15.27
CA GLN A 181 -44.37 10.11 -14.64
C GLN A 181 -45.42 11.20 -14.89
N THR A 182 -45.05 12.47 -14.71
CA THR A 182 -45.94 13.60 -14.98
C THR A 182 -46.38 13.65 -16.44
N PHE A 183 -45.42 13.41 -17.36
CA PHE A 183 -45.73 13.34 -18.82
C PHE A 183 -46.74 12.22 -19.10
N PHE A 184 -46.54 11.02 -18.58
CA PHE A 184 -47.49 9.91 -18.80
C PHE A 184 -48.87 10.17 -18.16
N GLN A 185 -48.94 10.80 -17.01
CA GLN A 185 -50.19 11.20 -16.39
C GLN A 185 -50.93 12.21 -17.25
N ASN A 186 -50.28 13.26 -17.70
CA ASN A 186 -50.88 14.29 -18.54
C ASN A 186 -51.33 13.72 -19.89
N ALA A 187 -50.45 12.95 -20.55
CA ALA A 187 -50.78 12.29 -21.84
C ALA A 187 -51.97 11.34 -21.69
N SER A 188 -52.06 10.59 -20.56
CA SER A 188 -53.19 9.71 -20.30
C SER A 188 -54.50 10.49 -20.10
N HIS A 189 -54.44 11.65 -19.45
CA HIS A 189 -55.62 12.50 -19.32
C HIS A 189 -56.02 13.14 -20.63
N GLU A 190 -55.08 13.65 -21.40
CA GLU A 190 -55.32 14.27 -22.71
C GLU A 190 -55.85 13.29 -23.74
N LEU A 191 -55.37 12.02 -23.71
CA LEU A 191 -55.85 10.95 -24.59
C LEU A 191 -57.20 10.39 -24.19
N LYS A 192 -57.55 10.45 -22.85
CA LYS A 192 -58.83 9.92 -22.36
C LYS A 192 -60.02 10.70 -22.89
N THR A 193 -59.91 12.02 -22.99
CA THR A 193 -60.98 12.90 -23.43
C THR A 193 -61.42 12.62 -24.88
N PRO A 194 -60.52 12.62 -25.86
CA PRO A 194 -60.92 12.29 -27.23
C PRO A 194 -61.42 10.84 -27.37
N LEU A 195 -60.77 9.90 -26.61
CA LEU A 195 -61.21 8.50 -26.65
C LEU A 195 -62.64 8.32 -26.11
N MET A 196 -62.98 9.01 -25.05
CA MET A 196 -64.37 9.00 -24.54
C MET A 196 -65.37 9.68 -25.49
N ALA A 197 -64.95 10.72 -26.18
CA ALA A 197 -65.76 11.35 -27.22
C ALA A 197 -66.04 10.38 -28.37
N ILE A 198 -64.99 9.74 -28.88
CA ILE A 198 -65.08 8.72 -29.96
C ILE A 198 -65.98 7.57 -29.49
N GLN A 199 -65.81 7.08 -28.27
CA GLN A 199 -66.68 6.03 -27.71
C GLN A 199 -68.13 6.47 -27.62
N GLY A 200 -68.39 7.69 -27.13
CA GLY A 200 -69.74 8.23 -27.03
C GLY A 200 -70.44 8.38 -28.42
N TYR A 201 -69.71 8.83 -29.43
CA TYR A 201 -70.24 8.89 -30.82
C TYR A 201 -70.50 7.50 -31.39
N ALA A 202 -69.61 6.53 -31.13
CA ALA A 202 -69.83 5.16 -31.59
C ALA A 202 -71.06 4.52 -30.91
N GLU A 203 -71.23 4.72 -29.61
CA GLU A 203 -72.43 4.24 -28.90
C GLU A 203 -73.74 4.92 -29.38
N GLY A 204 -73.69 6.23 -29.70
CA GLY A 204 -74.80 6.98 -30.25
C GLY A 204 -75.23 6.47 -31.64
N ILE A 205 -74.29 6.12 -32.47
CA ILE A 205 -74.56 5.48 -33.80
C ILE A 205 -75.20 4.11 -33.61
N GLN A 206 -74.67 3.30 -32.67
CA GLN A 206 -75.14 1.94 -32.41
C GLN A 206 -76.59 1.95 -31.82
N ALA A 207 -76.91 2.96 -31.04
CA ALA A 207 -78.24 3.17 -30.46
C ALA A 207 -79.24 3.78 -31.45
N GLY A 208 -78.82 4.16 -32.67
CA GLY A 208 -79.66 4.76 -33.70
C GLY A 208 -80.13 6.18 -33.38
N VAL A 209 -79.49 6.85 -32.44
CA VAL A 209 -79.82 8.23 -32.00
C VAL A 209 -78.97 9.30 -32.69
N MET A 210 -77.99 8.88 -33.46
CA MET A 210 -77.06 9.75 -34.18
C MET A 210 -76.79 9.23 -35.60
N ASP A 211 -76.73 10.18 -36.56
CA ASP A 211 -76.35 9.87 -37.92
C ASP A 211 -74.86 9.54 -38.07
N ALA A 212 -74.54 8.48 -38.78
CA ALA A 212 -73.18 8.02 -38.95
C ALA A 212 -72.26 9.02 -39.68
N GLY A 213 -72.80 9.81 -40.62
CA GLY A 213 -72.05 10.87 -41.32
C GLY A 213 -71.62 12.01 -40.38
N GLY A 214 -72.59 12.55 -39.62
CA GLY A 214 -72.29 13.62 -38.66
C GLY A 214 -71.35 13.23 -37.51
N ALA A 215 -71.45 11.97 -37.08
CA ALA A 215 -70.54 11.46 -36.03
C ALA A 215 -69.09 11.28 -36.55
N ALA A 216 -68.92 10.85 -37.83
CA ALA A 216 -67.58 10.70 -38.41
C ALA A 216 -66.87 12.05 -38.58
N ASP A 217 -67.59 13.10 -38.97
CA ASP A 217 -67.02 14.44 -39.13
C ASP A 217 -66.51 14.97 -37.79
N VAL A 218 -67.21 14.78 -36.69
CA VAL A 218 -66.80 15.22 -35.34
C VAL A 218 -65.60 14.38 -34.85
N ILE A 219 -65.57 13.06 -35.11
CA ILE A 219 -64.42 12.20 -34.73
C ILE A 219 -63.17 12.66 -35.47
N LEU A 220 -63.30 13.02 -36.78
CA LEU A 220 -62.14 13.51 -37.55
C LEU A 220 -61.66 14.87 -37.04
N GLU A 221 -62.55 15.77 -36.68
CA GLU A 221 -62.19 17.08 -36.09
C GLU A 221 -61.50 16.95 -34.72
N GLU A 222 -61.87 15.99 -33.87
CA GLU A 222 -61.29 15.74 -32.58
C GLU A 222 -59.93 15.00 -32.65
N SER A 223 -59.64 14.35 -33.81
CA SER A 223 -58.40 13.58 -33.99
C SER A 223 -57.24 14.37 -34.59
N ASP A 224 -57.49 15.58 -35.09
CA ASP A 224 -56.46 16.53 -35.59
C ASP A 224 -55.90 17.39 -34.42
#